data_f38615a0abb77151e1dd9c16d4b2dbb5
#
_entry.id   f38615a0abb77151e1dd9c16d4b2dbb5
#
_cell.length_a   1.000
_cell.length_b   1.000
_cell.length_c   1.000
_cell.angle_alpha   90.00
_cell.angle_beta   90.00
_cell.angle_gamma   90.00
#
_symmetry.space_group_name_H-M   'P 1'
#
loop_
_entity.id
_entity.type
_entity.pdbx_description
1 polymer ?
#
loop_
_entity_poly.entity_id
_entity_poly.type
_entity_poly.pdbx_seq_one_letter_code
_entity_poly.pdbx_strand_id
1 'polypeptide(L)'
;MNAIYSDYSPIFLYVDKYRFSKNWGYPGSAVPYSLIRYVISGTAVFSLGDTSYEVGPDDVFYIPQGSVLSCAAKEEVAFISIRFVGSVQ
;
A
#
# COMPACT_ATOMS: atom_id res chain seq x y z
N MET A 1 -22.67 -8.44 19.00
CA MET A 1 -22.12 -8.77 18.74
C MET A 1 -21.19 -8.47 18.77
N ASN A 2 -20.67 -8.38 19.15
CA ASN A 2 -19.95 -8.16 19.15
C ASN A 2 -18.69 -8.63 19.50
N ALA A 3 -18.39 -9.74 20.04
CA ALA A 3 -17.14 -10.37 20.35
C ALA A 3 -16.20 -10.38 19.15
N ILE A 4 -16.78 -10.58 18.00
CA ILE A 4 -15.99 -10.58 16.77
C ILE A 4 -15.30 -9.23 16.56
N TYR A 5 -16.02 -8.17 16.81
CA TYR A 5 -15.44 -6.85 16.64
C TYR A 5 -14.35 -6.56 17.66
N SER A 6 -14.50 -7.08 18.83
CA SER A 6 -13.47 -6.83 19.84
C SER A 6 -12.19 -7.59 19.54
N ASP A 7 -12.27 -8.67 18.74
CA ASP A 7 -11.08 -9.41 18.33
C ASP A 7 -10.40 -8.80 17.12
N TYR A 8 -11.10 -7.94 16.40
CA TYR A 8 -10.56 -7.26 15.24
C TYR A 8 -10.61 -5.77 15.52
N SER A 9 -9.52 -5.25 15.89
CA SER A 9 -9.45 -3.82 16.17
C SER A 9 -8.17 -3.26 15.62
N PRO A 10 -8.03 -3.28 14.30
CA PRO A 10 -6.86 -2.65 13.72
C PRO A 10 -6.93 -1.16 14.03
N ILE A 11 -5.79 -0.62 14.37
CA ILE A 11 -5.69 0.79 14.68
C ILE A 11 -5.34 1.51 13.40
N PHE A 12 -6.22 2.37 12.94
CA PHE A 12 -5.91 3.23 11.81
C PHE A 12 -4.87 4.21 12.24
N LEU A 13 -3.81 4.27 11.48
CA LEU A 13 -2.80 5.28 11.67
C LEU A 13 -3.06 6.46 10.78
N TYR A 14 -3.56 6.21 9.56
CA TYR A 14 -3.44 7.26 8.58
C TYR A 14 -4.09 6.91 7.26
N VAL A 15 -4.77 7.87 6.68
CA VAL A 15 -5.32 7.76 5.33
C VAL A 15 -4.86 8.99 4.58
N ASP A 16 -4.27 8.80 3.40
CA ASP A 16 -3.80 9.94 2.63
C ASP A 16 -3.86 9.66 1.14
N LYS A 17 -3.83 10.72 0.38
CA LYS A 17 -3.81 10.67 -1.06
C LYS A 17 -2.46 11.16 -1.54
N TYR A 18 -1.84 10.41 -2.42
CA TYR A 18 -0.52 10.73 -2.94
C TYR A 18 -0.55 10.86 -4.45
N ARG A 19 0.31 11.73 -4.95
CA ARG A 19 0.53 11.88 -6.38
C ARG A 19 2.03 11.96 -6.60
N PHE A 20 2.54 11.08 -7.43
CA PHE A 20 3.96 11.04 -7.74
C PHE A 20 4.17 11.20 -9.23
N SER A 21 5.21 11.94 -9.60
CA SER A 21 5.51 12.20 -10.99
C SER A 21 6.19 11.00 -11.62
N LYS A 22 6.21 11.00 -12.94
CA LYS A 22 6.89 10.01 -13.73
C LYS A 22 8.35 9.89 -13.26
N ASN A 23 8.84 8.67 -13.25
CA ASN A 23 10.20 8.32 -12.84
C ASN A 23 10.45 8.41 -11.35
N TRP A 24 9.41 8.67 -10.55
CA TRP A 24 9.57 8.58 -9.10
C TRP A 24 9.87 7.13 -8.73
N GLY A 25 10.83 6.97 -7.84
CA GLY A 25 11.22 5.66 -7.37
C GLY A 25 11.38 5.64 -5.87
N TYR A 26 11.26 4.47 -5.30
CA TYR A 26 11.33 4.25 -3.87
C TYR A 26 12.07 2.93 -3.68
N PRO A 27 13.27 2.97 -3.09
CA PRO A 27 14.07 1.75 -2.94
C PRO A 27 13.45 0.82 -1.90
N GLY A 28 13.80 -0.45 -1.97
CA GLY A 28 13.28 -1.44 -1.07
C GLY A 28 13.54 -1.10 0.38
N SER A 29 12.47 -1.16 1.17
CA SER A 29 12.53 -0.82 2.57
C SER A 29 11.41 -1.57 3.29
N ALA A 30 11.70 -2.10 4.45
CA ALA A 30 10.68 -2.78 5.24
C ALA A 30 9.68 -1.74 5.74
N VAL A 31 8.40 -2.00 5.54
CA VAL A 31 7.36 -1.07 5.99
C VAL A 31 6.95 -1.43 7.41
N PRO A 32 6.85 -0.44 8.30
CA PRO A 32 6.55 -0.70 9.71
C PRO A 32 5.06 -0.82 10.01
N TYR A 33 4.23 -0.82 8.99
CA TYR A 33 2.79 -0.91 9.12
C TYR A 33 2.22 -1.62 7.92
N SER A 34 0.97 -2.01 7.99
CA SER A 34 0.29 -2.58 6.84
C SER A 34 -0.29 -1.45 6.00
N LEU A 35 -0.34 -1.67 4.71
CA LEU A 35 -0.83 -0.68 3.75
C LEU A 35 -1.86 -1.30 2.84
N ILE A 36 -2.88 -0.53 2.53
CA ILE A 36 -3.76 -0.83 1.41
C ILE A 36 -3.66 0.38 0.49
N ARG A 37 -3.35 0.15 -0.77
CA ARG A 37 -3.24 1.21 -1.76
C ARG A 37 -4.24 0.99 -2.87
N TYR A 38 -5.01 2.01 -3.16
CA TYR A 38 -5.94 2.03 -4.27
C TYR A 38 -5.42 3.00 -5.30
N VAL A 39 -5.20 2.51 -6.52
CA VAL A 39 -4.67 3.34 -7.61
C VAL A 39 -5.82 4.09 -8.26
N ILE A 40 -5.71 5.41 -8.27
CA ILE A 40 -6.73 6.27 -8.88
C ILE A 40 -6.44 6.46 -10.36
N SER A 41 -5.17 6.76 -10.69
CA SER A 41 -4.78 7.03 -12.07
C SER A 41 -3.30 6.71 -12.23
N GLY A 42 -2.91 6.47 -13.47
CA GLY A 42 -1.53 6.17 -13.79
C GLY A 42 -1.16 4.73 -13.58
N THR A 43 0.10 4.40 -13.84
CA THR A 43 0.61 3.05 -13.68
C THR A 43 1.93 3.08 -12.93
N ALA A 44 2.17 2.03 -12.18
CA ALA A 44 3.40 1.89 -11.40
C ALA A 44 3.73 0.41 -11.25
N VAL A 45 4.96 0.14 -10.81
CA VAL A 45 5.38 -1.21 -10.45
C VAL A 45 5.65 -1.21 -8.96
N PHE A 46 4.97 -2.08 -8.24
CA PHE A 46 5.24 -2.31 -6.82
C PHE A 46 5.88 -3.67 -6.68
N SER A 47 6.96 -3.74 -5.92
CA SER A 47 7.65 -5.00 -5.70
C SER A 47 7.66 -5.32 -4.22
N LEU A 48 7.31 -6.56 -3.91
CA LEU A 48 7.39 -7.09 -2.56
C LEU A 48 8.39 -8.21 -2.59
N GLY A 49 9.56 -7.97 -1.94
CA GLY A 49 10.64 -8.92 -2.02
C GLY A 49 11.04 -9.14 -3.47
N ASP A 50 10.94 -10.36 -3.93
CA ASP A 50 11.36 -10.71 -5.28
C ASP A 50 10.24 -10.65 -6.31
N THR A 51 9.02 -10.34 -5.89
CA THR A 51 7.87 -10.34 -6.79
C THR A 51 7.45 -8.94 -7.13
N SER A 52 7.28 -8.68 -8.42
CA SER A 52 6.87 -7.37 -8.91
C SER A 52 5.47 -7.44 -9.48
N TYR A 53 4.71 -6.38 -9.27
CA TYR A 53 3.34 -6.26 -9.73
C TYR A 53 3.18 -4.94 -10.45
N GLU A 54 2.66 -5.00 -11.66
CA GLU A 54 2.29 -3.78 -12.36
C GLU A 54 0.85 -3.46 -12.00
N VAL A 55 0.62 -2.23 -11.55
CA VAL A 55 -0.70 -1.81 -11.11
C VAL A 55 -1.15 -0.60 -11.92
N GLY A 56 -2.44 -0.49 -12.10
CA GLY A 56 -3.05 0.62 -12.82
C GLY A 56 -4.37 1.02 -12.16
N PRO A 57 -5.15 1.89 -12.83
CA PRO A 57 -6.38 2.42 -12.22
C PRO A 57 -7.31 1.33 -11.72
N ASP A 58 -7.88 1.57 -10.56
CA ASP A 58 -8.81 0.69 -9.86
C ASP A 58 -8.18 -0.56 -9.25
N ASP A 59 -6.87 -0.72 -9.36
CA ASP A 59 -6.21 -1.81 -8.67
C ASP A 59 -6.08 -1.50 -7.19
N VAL A 60 -6.23 -2.52 -6.37
CA VAL A 60 -6.04 -2.44 -4.92
C VAL A 60 -4.87 -3.33 -4.57
N PHE A 61 -3.94 -2.80 -3.82
CA PHE A 61 -2.72 -3.50 -3.49
C PHE A 61 -2.51 -3.54 -1.98
N TYR A 62 -2.44 -4.73 -1.42
CA TYR A 62 -2.23 -4.91 0.02
C TYR A 62 -0.76 -5.21 0.30
N ILE A 63 -0.18 -4.47 1.23
CA ILE A 63 1.22 -4.61 1.61
C ILE A 63 1.27 -4.93 3.09
N PRO A 64 1.55 -6.18 3.45
CA PRO A 64 1.61 -6.55 4.86
C PRO A 64 2.76 -5.86 5.59
N GLN A 65 2.55 -5.58 6.86
CA GLN A 65 3.59 -5.04 7.73
C GLN A 65 4.83 -5.92 7.66
N GLY A 66 5.98 -5.29 7.56
CA GLY A 66 7.26 -6.00 7.51
C GLY A 66 7.70 -6.37 6.11
N SER A 67 6.84 -6.21 5.11
CA SER A 67 7.24 -6.49 3.72
C SER A 67 8.29 -5.50 3.27
N VAL A 68 9.21 -5.98 2.44
CA VAL A 68 10.18 -5.09 1.80
C VAL A 68 9.55 -4.60 0.52
N LEU A 69 9.21 -3.33 0.51
CA LEU A 69 8.48 -2.69 -0.58
C LEU A 69 9.38 -1.79 -1.38
N SER A 70 9.29 -1.89 -2.69
CA SER A 70 9.85 -0.89 -3.58
C SER A 70 8.81 -0.52 -4.62
N CYS A 71 8.92 0.67 -5.15
CA CYS A 71 7.97 1.20 -6.12
C CYS A 71 8.71 1.96 -7.20
N ALA A 72 8.14 1.97 -8.39
CA ALA A 72 8.62 2.81 -9.47
C ALA A 72 7.43 3.27 -10.28
N ALA A 73 7.31 4.56 -10.46
CA ALA A 73 6.21 5.14 -11.23
C ALA A 73 6.61 5.17 -12.71
N LYS A 74 5.80 4.57 -13.56
CA LYS A 74 6.04 4.56 -15.00
C LYS A 74 5.52 5.84 -15.65
N GLU A 75 4.57 6.47 -15.01
CA GLU A 75 4.01 7.75 -15.41
C GLU A 75 3.49 8.42 -14.16
N GLU A 76 2.92 9.59 -14.27
CA GLU A 76 2.35 10.21 -13.09
C GLU A 76 1.27 9.28 -12.54
N VAL A 77 1.36 8.99 -11.25
CA VAL A 77 0.45 8.05 -10.60
C VAL A 77 -0.14 8.68 -9.36
N ALA A 78 -1.43 8.47 -9.16
CA ALA A 78 -2.11 8.94 -7.97
C ALA A 78 -2.75 7.75 -7.28
N PHE A 79 -2.63 7.70 -5.96
CA PHE A 79 -3.25 6.63 -5.20
C PHE A 79 -3.60 7.08 -3.80
N ILE A 80 -4.51 6.34 -3.19
CA ILE A 80 -4.90 6.52 -1.81
C ILE A 80 -4.24 5.41 -1.01
N SER A 81 -3.60 5.79 0.10
CA SER A 81 -2.98 4.84 1.00
C SER A 81 -3.71 4.84 2.32
N ILE A 82 -3.97 3.66 2.84
CA ILE A 82 -4.50 3.47 4.17
C ILE A 82 -3.45 2.69 4.95
N ARG A 83 -2.95 3.29 6.01
CA ARG A 83 -1.93 2.66 6.86
C ARG A 83 -2.57 2.24 8.16
N PHE A 84 -2.21 1.06 8.63
CA PHE A 84 -2.72 0.61 9.91
C PHE A 84 -1.75 -0.38 10.53
N VAL A 85 -1.78 -0.46 11.85
CA VAL A 85 -1.10 -1.52 12.57
C VAL A 85 -2.14 -2.34 13.27
N GLY A 86 -1.77 -3.55 13.60
CA GLY A 86 -2.67 -4.47 14.21
C GLY A 86 -2.73 -5.72 13.36
N SER A 87 -3.43 -6.69 13.83
CA SER A 87 -3.52 -7.93 13.09
C SER A 87 -4.98 -8.27 12.84
N VAL A 88 -5.21 -8.78 11.66
CA VAL A 88 -6.49 -9.36 11.31
C VAL A 88 -6.27 -10.85 11.38
N GLN A 89 -6.93 -11.46 12.33
CA GLN A 89 -6.73 -12.87 12.58
C GLN A 89 -7.66 -13.71 11.73
#